data_5fb10d21b4660a12d047834ef3ed2f7a
#
_entry.id   5fb10d21b4660a12d047834ef3ed2f7a
#
_cell.length_a   1.000
_cell.length_b   1.000
_cell.length_c   1.000
_cell.angle_alpha   90.00
_cell.angle_beta   90.00
_cell.angle_gamma   90.00
#
_symmetry.space_group_name_H-M   'P 1'
#
loop_
_entity.id
_entity.type
_entity.pdbx_description
1 polymer ?
#
loop_
_entity_poly.entity_id
_entity_poly.type
_entity_poly.pdbx_seq_one_letter_code
_entity_poly.pdbx_strand_id
1 'polypeptide(L)'
;MGEIIKVGMADLKVVKSPDGVTTLGLGSCVGIAVRDPVTKIGGLAHIMLPDSTAIRNNANIPKFADTGIEELVKQIVALGASRTRLVAKIAGGAQMFSFSSKSDMIRVGERNVAACKQKLAEMKIPILAEDTGDSYGRTVIFYPETGDFVIRAVGKSETVI
;
A
#
# COMPACT_ATOMS: atom_id res chain seq x y z
N MET A 1 -15.81 18.62 3.93
CA MET A 1 -15.14 17.44 4.47
C MET A 1 -15.42 16.24 3.59
N GLY A 2 -14.41 15.43 3.40
CA GLY A 2 -14.53 14.25 2.55
C GLY A 2 -14.95 13.02 3.33
N GLU A 3 -15.28 11.98 2.60
CA GLU A 3 -15.54 10.67 3.15
C GLU A 3 -14.23 9.87 3.23
N ILE A 4 -14.19 8.88 4.12
CA ILE A 4 -13.09 7.93 4.20
C ILE A 4 -13.57 6.60 3.66
N ILE A 5 -13.02 6.19 2.53
CA ILE A 5 -13.43 4.99 1.81
C ILE A 5 -12.59 3.81 2.30
N LYS A 6 -13.23 2.71 2.67
CA LYS A 6 -12.56 1.53 3.18
C LYS A 6 -12.07 0.64 2.05
N VAL A 7 -10.80 0.24 2.15
CA VAL A 7 -10.16 -0.72 1.24
C VAL A 7 -10.07 -2.06 1.99
N GLY A 8 -10.61 -3.10 1.42
CA GLY A 8 -10.53 -4.44 1.99
C GLY A 8 -9.19 -5.11 1.69
N MET A 9 -9.01 -6.32 2.22
CA MET A 9 -7.84 -7.15 1.90
C MET A 9 -7.89 -7.51 0.42
N ALA A 10 -6.73 -7.51 -0.23
CA ALA A 10 -6.62 -7.82 -1.65
C ALA A 10 -7.54 -6.93 -2.50
N ASP A 11 -7.60 -5.65 -2.16
CA ASP A 11 -8.47 -4.67 -2.82
C ASP A 11 -7.71 -3.35 -2.99
N LEU A 12 -8.26 -2.46 -3.78
CA LEU A 12 -7.76 -1.10 -3.94
C LEU A 12 -8.91 -0.14 -4.22
N LYS A 13 -8.74 1.10 -3.81
CA LYS A 13 -9.71 2.17 -4.07
C LYS A 13 -8.96 3.45 -4.42
N VAL A 14 -9.55 4.25 -5.30
CA VAL A 14 -9.00 5.54 -5.69
C VAL A 14 -10.02 6.63 -5.39
N VAL A 15 -9.54 7.80 -4.98
CA VAL A 15 -10.40 8.90 -4.57
C VAL A 15 -9.80 10.23 -5.04
N LYS A 16 -10.64 11.25 -5.02
CA LYS A 16 -10.22 12.64 -5.23
C LYS A 16 -10.35 13.39 -3.91
N SER A 17 -9.48 14.39 -3.70
CA SER A 17 -9.61 15.31 -2.58
C SER A 17 -11.05 15.86 -2.50
N PRO A 18 -11.66 15.99 -1.32
CA PRO A 18 -11.07 15.83 0.01
C PRO A 18 -11.24 14.43 0.63
N ASP A 19 -11.63 13.43 -0.15
CA ASP A 19 -11.84 12.07 0.35
C ASP A 19 -10.52 11.42 0.74
N GLY A 20 -10.58 10.52 1.73
CA GLY A 20 -9.47 9.69 2.15
C GLY A 20 -9.75 8.22 1.93
N VAL A 21 -8.74 7.38 2.10
CA VAL A 21 -8.85 5.92 1.99
C VAL A 21 -8.19 5.28 3.21
N THR A 22 -8.80 4.21 3.71
CA THR A 22 -8.30 3.51 4.89
C THR A 22 -8.28 2.01 4.67
N THR A 23 -7.36 1.31 5.32
CA THR A 23 -7.37 -0.15 5.35
C THR A 23 -6.90 -0.64 6.71
N LEU A 24 -7.47 -1.77 7.12
CA LEU A 24 -7.22 -2.38 8.43
C LEU A 24 -6.42 -3.65 8.27
N GLY A 25 -5.76 -4.05 9.36
CA GLY A 25 -5.17 -5.38 9.44
C GLY A 25 -3.95 -5.60 8.57
N LEU A 26 -3.08 -4.60 8.44
CA LEU A 26 -1.81 -4.76 7.75
C LEU A 26 -0.82 -5.48 8.66
N GLY A 27 -0.81 -6.81 8.61
CA GLY A 27 0.25 -7.61 9.23
C GLY A 27 1.39 -7.76 8.24
N SER A 28 1.52 -8.94 7.62
CA SER A 28 2.48 -9.16 6.52
C SER A 28 2.09 -8.44 5.24
N CYS A 29 0.84 -8.04 5.10
CA CYS A 29 0.35 -7.27 3.96
C CYS A 29 0.97 -5.88 3.93
N VAL A 30 0.98 -5.24 2.75
CA VAL A 30 1.48 -3.88 2.58
C VAL A 30 0.37 -3.00 2.03
N GLY A 31 0.22 -1.82 2.62
CA GLY A 31 -0.62 -0.76 2.08
C GLY A 31 0.25 0.19 1.26
N ILE A 32 -0.11 0.37 0.00
CA ILE A 32 0.60 1.27 -0.92
C ILE A 32 -0.30 2.45 -1.20
N ALA A 33 0.13 3.64 -0.77
CA ALA A 33 -0.55 4.89 -1.01
C ALA A 33 0.16 5.63 -2.13
N VAL A 34 -0.59 6.05 -3.16
CA VAL A 34 -0.04 6.78 -4.31
C VAL A 34 -0.92 7.99 -4.57
N ARG A 35 -0.32 9.12 -4.87
CA ARG A 35 -1.06 10.33 -5.23
C ARG A 35 -0.32 11.20 -6.24
N ASP A 36 -1.09 12.08 -6.89
CA ASP A 36 -0.57 13.20 -7.67
C ASP A 36 -0.71 14.47 -6.81
N PRO A 37 0.39 15.10 -6.39
CA PRO A 37 0.32 16.28 -5.50
C PRO A 37 -0.36 17.49 -6.12
N VAL A 38 -0.46 17.56 -7.43
CA VAL A 38 -1.08 18.70 -8.13
C VAL A 38 -2.59 18.54 -8.20
N THR A 39 -3.07 17.40 -8.70
CA THR A 39 -4.51 17.15 -8.83
C THR A 39 -5.14 16.68 -7.52
N LYS A 40 -4.31 16.20 -6.56
CA LYS A 40 -4.76 15.65 -5.29
C LYS A 40 -5.70 14.45 -5.48
N ILE A 41 -5.40 13.67 -6.51
CA ILE A 41 -6.04 12.39 -6.79
C ILE A 41 -5.10 11.30 -6.33
N GLY A 42 -5.60 10.30 -5.64
CA GLY A 42 -4.78 9.23 -5.16
C GLY A 42 -5.58 8.00 -4.75
N GLY A 43 -4.89 7.04 -4.18
CA GLY A 43 -5.54 5.81 -3.76
C GLY A 43 -4.65 4.96 -2.88
N LEU A 44 -5.21 3.83 -2.49
CA LEU A 44 -4.56 2.89 -1.57
C LEU A 44 -4.85 1.48 -2.04
N ALA A 45 -3.81 0.66 -2.09
CA ALA A 45 -3.92 -0.77 -2.38
C ALA A 45 -3.48 -1.57 -1.16
N HIS A 46 -4.18 -2.67 -0.87
CA HIS A 46 -3.87 -3.59 0.21
C HIS A 46 -3.45 -4.92 -0.41
N ILE A 47 -2.15 -5.08 -0.66
CA ILE A 47 -1.64 -6.29 -1.30
C ILE A 47 -1.27 -7.34 -0.24
N MET A 48 -1.35 -8.60 -0.61
CA MET A 48 -1.10 -9.72 0.29
C MET A 48 0.12 -10.54 -0.08
N LEU A 49 0.49 -10.57 -1.35
CA LEU A 49 1.58 -11.39 -1.87
C LEU A 49 2.45 -10.59 -2.84
N PRO A 50 3.73 -10.98 -2.98
CA PRO A 50 4.67 -10.15 -3.75
C PRO A 50 4.53 -10.29 -5.27
N ASP A 51 4.21 -11.47 -5.78
CA ASP A 51 4.39 -11.76 -7.20
C ASP A 51 3.24 -12.62 -7.74
N SER A 52 2.50 -12.10 -8.70
CA SER A 52 1.38 -12.80 -9.33
C SER A 52 1.84 -13.99 -10.16
N THR A 53 3.07 -13.96 -10.68
CA THR A 53 3.59 -15.03 -11.54
C THR A 53 3.96 -16.28 -10.76
N ALA A 54 4.14 -16.18 -9.44
CA ALA A 54 4.50 -17.31 -8.58
C ALA A 54 3.32 -18.19 -8.21
N ILE A 55 2.09 -17.82 -8.56
CA ILE A 55 0.86 -18.52 -8.16
C ILE A 55 -0.01 -18.79 -9.37
N ARG A 56 -0.59 -20.00 -9.42
CA ARG A 56 -1.48 -20.40 -10.52
C ARG A 56 -2.75 -19.55 -10.60
N ASN A 57 -3.40 -19.36 -9.44
CA ASN A 57 -4.64 -18.59 -9.39
C ASN A 57 -4.30 -17.14 -9.05
N ASN A 58 -4.01 -16.37 -10.09
CA ASN A 58 -3.61 -14.95 -9.94
C ASN A 58 -4.65 -14.00 -10.52
N ALA A 59 -5.92 -14.41 -10.55
CA ALA A 59 -7.00 -13.59 -11.12
C ALA A 59 -7.32 -12.35 -10.29
N ASN A 60 -7.01 -12.36 -8.99
CA ASN A 60 -7.25 -11.21 -8.11
C ASN A 60 -6.11 -10.21 -8.26
N ILE A 61 -6.28 -9.21 -9.12
CA ILE A 61 -5.26 -8.22 -9.47
C ILE A 61 -4.74 -7.44 -8.25
N PRO A 62 -5.58 -6.88 -7.35
CA PRO A 62 -5.08 -6.14 -6.20
C PRO A 62 -4.40 -6.98 -5.12
N LYS A 63 -4.41 -8.29 -5.23
CA LYS A 63 -3.81 -9.17 -4.23
C LYS A 63 -2.28 -9.16 -4.25
N PHE A 64 -1.68 -8.87 -5.40
CA PHE A 64 -0.25 -8.98 -5.63
C PHE A 64 0.39 -7.61 -5.81
N ALA A 65 1.63 -7.45 -5.33
CA ALA A 65 2.34 -6.17 -5.42
C ALA A 65 2.50 -5.73 -6.89
N ASP A 66 2.91 -6.63 -7.78
CA ASP A 66 3.16 -6.29 -9.17
C ASP A 66 1.89 -5.82 -9.89
N THR A 67 0.83 -6.63 -9.88
CA THR A 67 -0.41 -6.31 -10.58
C THR A 67 -1.24 -5.26 -9.84
N GLY A 68 -1.19 -5.26 -8.51
CA GLY A 68 -1.95 -4.31 -7.70
C GLY A 68 -1.46 -2.88 -7.86
N ILE A 69 -0.16 -2.67 -7.86
CA ILE A 69 0.41 -1.33 -8.03
C ILE A 69 0.13 -0.82 -9.44
N GLU A 70 0.26 -1.67 -10.47
CA GLU A 70 -0.08 -1.26 -11.84
C GLU A 70 -1.54 -0.84 -11.96
N GLU A 71 -2.45 -1.62 -11.39
CA GLU A 71 -3.88 -1.30 -11.45
C GLU A 71 -4.20 -0.03 -10.66
N LEU A 72 -3.58 0.16 -9.50
CA LEU A 72 -3.75 1.38 -8.70
C LEU A 72 -3.36 2.62 -9.51
N VAL A 73 -2.19 2.59 -10.13
CA VAL A 73 -1.69 3.69 -10.95
C VAL A 73 -2.63 3.94 -12.14
N LYS A 74 -3.06 2.89 -12.81
CA LYS A 74 -3.98 2.99 -13.94
C LYS A 74 -5.27 3.71 -13.55
N GLN A 75 -5.86 3.36 -12.41
CA GLN A 75 -7.10 3.97 -11.96
C GLN A 75 -6.90 5.42 -11.50
N ILE A 76 -5.78 5.73 -10.87
CA ILE A 76 -5.46 7.10 -10.45
C ILE A 76 -5.33 8.00 -11.69
N VAL A 77 -4.62 7.54 -12.70
CA VAL A 77 -4.45 8.27 -13.96
C VAL A 77 -5.79 8.42 -14.68
N ALA A 78 -6.62 7.38 -14.68
CA ALA A 78 -7.95 7.44 -15.29
C ALA A 78 -8.84 8.51 -14.65
N LEU A 79 -8.65 8.82 -13.36
CA LEU A 79 -9.37 9.88 -12.68
C LEU A 79 -8.88 11.29 -13.03
N GLY A 80 -7.72 11.42 -13.66
CA GLY A 80 -7.18 12.72 -14.08
C GLY A 80 -5.80 13.07 -13.55
N ALA A 81 -5.14 12.17 -12.83
CA ALA A 81 -3.78 12.40 -12.35
C ALA A 81 -2.76 12.29 -13.49
N SER A 82 -1.60 12.92 -13.31
CA SER A 82 -0.50 12.79 -14.26
C SER A 82 0.43 11.67 -13.82
N ARG A 83 0.67 10.72 -14.69
CA ARG A 83 1.56 9.58 -14.46
C ARG A 83 2.95 10.01 -14.00
N THR A 84 3.46 11.13 -14.52
CA THR A 84 4.82 11.60 -14.23
C THR A 84 4.95 12.33 -12.89
N ARG A 85 3.86 12.66 -12.23
CA ARG A 85 3.88 13.36 -10.93
C ARG A 85 3.58 12.48 -9.74
N LEU A 86 3.36 11.19 -9.94
CA LEU A 86 2.96 10.29 -8.86
C LEU A 86 4.08 10.11 -7.84
N VAL A 87 3.69 10.09 -6.57
CA VAL A 87 4.57 9.79 -5.44
C VAL A 87 3.87 8.78 -4.53
N ALA A 88 4.65 8.02 -3.78
CA ALA A 88 4.13 6.91 -2.98
C ALA A 88 4.60 6.94 -1.54
N LYS A 89 3.80 6.31 -0.67
CA LYS A 89 4.18 5.97 0.69
C LYS A 89 3.71 4.54 0.95
N ILE A 90 4.46 3.78 1.74
CA ILE A 90 4.11 2.39 2.03
C ILE A 90 4.14 2.12 3.53
N ALA A 91 3.30 1.17 3.97
CA ALA A 91 3.25 0.75 5.37
C ALA A 91 2.86 -0.73 5.45
N GLY A 92 3.29 -1.40 6.50
CA GLY A 92 2.99 -2.80 6.73
C GLY A 92 4.20 -3.70 6.55
N GLY A 93 3.96 -4.90 6.06
CA GLY A 93 5.04 -5.86 5.83
C GLY A 93 5.71 -6.35 7.10
N ALA A 94 4.93 -6.51 8.19
CA ALA A 94 5.44 -6.99 9.46
C ALA A 94 5.73 -8.48 9.41
N GLN A 95 6.68 -8.91 10.21
CA GLN A 95 6.91 -10.32 10.49
C GLN A 95 6.10 -10.71 11.72
N MET A 96 4.90 -11.26 11.48
CA MET A 96 3.95 -11.53 12.56
C MET A 96 4.31 -12.74 13.40
N PHE A 97 5.18 -13.62 12.89
CA PHE A 97 5.59 -14.84 13.59
C PHE A 97 7.10 -14.81 13.84
N SER A 98 7.50 -14.96 15.08
CA SER A 98 8.90 -14.86 15.48
C SER A 98 9.57 -16.24 15.60
N PHE A 99 9.15 -17.22 14.82
CA PHE A 99 9.77 -18.54 14.81
C PHE A 99 11.15 -18.47 14.16
N SER A 100 12.07 -19.24 14.71
CA SER A 100 13.42 -19.37 14.14
C SER A 100 13.48 -20.19 12.86
N SER A 101 12.34 -20.59 12.33
CA SER A 101 12.25 -21.36 11.09
C SER A 101 12.74 -20.52 9.91
N LYS A 102 13.50 -21.15 9.03
CA LYS A 102 14.00 -20.54 7.79
C LYS A 102 12.99 -20.65 6.64
N SER A 103 11.73 -20.98 6.95
CA SER A 103 10.69 -21.09 5.94
C SER A 103 10.44 -19.74 5.25
N ASP A 104 10.34 -19.76 3.93
CA ASP A 104 10.01 -18.57 3.14
C ASP A 104 8.69 -17.94 3.54
N MET A 105 7.75 -18.73 4.07
CA MET A 105 6.45 -18.23 4.51
C MET A 105 6.56 -17.24 5.67
N ILE A 106 7.62 -17.32 6.47
CA ILE A 106 7.81 -16.44 7.62
C ILE A 106 8.26 -15.06 7.17
N ARG A 107 8.87 -14.96 5.99
CA ARG A 107 9.39 -13.70 5.45
C ARG A 107 8.44 -13.04 4.45
N VAL A 108 7.16 -13.40 4.47
CA VAL A 108 6.20 -12.84 3.51
C VAL A 108 6.13 -11.31 3.61
N GLY A 109 6.12 -10.77 4.85
CA GLY A 109 6.09 -9.33 5.04
C GLY A 109 7.28 -8.62 4.40
N GLU A 110 8.48 -9.13 4.65
CA GLU A 110 9.71 -8.58 4.08
C GLU A 110 9.70 -8.68 2.54
N ARG A 111 9.24 -9.80 2.02
CA ARG A 111 9.16 -10.02 0.57
C ARG A 111 8.12 -9.12 -0.07
N ASN A 112 7.00 -8.88 0.61
CA ASN A 112 5.97 -7.94 0.14
C ASN A 112 6.53 -6.53 0.05
N VAL A 113 7.26 -6.07 1.06
CA VAL A 113 7.89 -4.74 1.05
C VAL A 113 8.89 -4.63 -0.10
N ALA A 114 9.75 -5.64 -0.25
CA ALA A 114 10.76 -5.64 -1.31
C ALA A 114 10.10 -5.59 -2.70
N ALA A 115 9.05 -6.36 -2.90
CA ALA A 115 8.32 -6.38 -4.17
C ALA A 115 7.66 -5.03 -4.48
N CYS A 116 7.08 -4.38 -3.46
CA CYS A 116 6.48 -3.05 -3.62
C CYS A 116 7.53 -2.02 -4.01
N LYS A 117 8.67 -2.02 -3.34
CA LYS A 117 9.77 -1.11 -3.65
C LYS A 117 10.30 -1.32 -5.07
N GLN A 118 10.47 -2.59 -5.46
CA GLN A 118 10.94 -2.93 -6.80
C GLN A 118 9.95 -2.44 -7.86
N LYS A 119 8.66 -2.72 -7.68
CA LYS A 119 7.64 -2.33 -8.65
C LYS A 119 7.53 -0.81 -8.78
N LEU A 120 7.52 -0.10 -7.66
CA LEU A 120 7.48 1.36 -7.68
C LEU A 120 8.73 1.95 -8.35
N ALA A 121 9.90 1.36 -8.12
CA ALA A 121 11.13 1.79 -8.78
C ALA A 121 11.06 1.56 -10.30
N GLU A 122 10.56 0.40 -10.74
CA GLU A 122 10.36 0.11 -12.16
C GLU A 122 9.44 1.13 -12.82
N MET A 123 8.40 1.55 -12.11
CA MET A 123 7.42 2.53 -12.59
C MET A 123 7.90 3.97 -12.39
N LYS A 124 9.09 4.17 -11.82
CA LYS A 124 9.67 5.49 -11.56
C LYS A 124 8.80 6.36 -10.65
N ILE A 125 8.20 5.72 -9.65
CA ILE A 125 7.40 6.39 -8.63
C ILE A 125 8.22 6.44 -7.34
N PRO A 126 8.65 7.64 -6.88
CA PRO A 126 9.47 7.73 -5.68
C PRO A 126 8.65 7.43 -4.42
N ILE A 127 9.26 6.74 -3.48
CA ILE A 127 8.68 6.48 -2.17
C ILE A 127 9.17 7.58 -1.23
N LEU A 128 8.27 8.44 -0.79
CA LEU A 128 8.60 9.59 0.04
C LEU A 128 8.78 9.22 1.50
N ALA A 129 8.08 8.18 1.97
CA ALA A 129 8.15 7.73 3.36
C ALA A 129 7.65 6.30 3.47
N GLU A 130 8.06 5.60 4.52
CA GLU A 130 7.59 4.26 4.80
C GLU A 130 7.57 3.97 6.30
N ASP A 131 6.63 3.10 6.70
CA ASP A 131 6.57 2.54 8.05
C ASP A 131 6.36 1.04 7.89
N THR A 132 7.46 0.30 7.74
CA THR A 132 7.44 -1.11 7.36
C THR A 132 8.24 -1.98 8.32
N GLY A 133 7.99 -3.29 8.26
CA GLY A 133 8.70 -4.25 9.07
C GLY A 133 8.13 -4.38 10.47
N ASP A 134 9.01 -4.62 11.43
CA ASP A 134 8.65 -4.90 12.81
C ASP A 134 7.73 -6.12 12.93
N SER A 135 7.01 -6.24 14.03
CA SER A 135 6.24 -7.46 14.34
C SER A 135 4.79 -7.16 14.75
N TYR A 136 4.27 -6.00 14.40
CA TYR A 136 2.91 -5.60 14.80
C TYR A 136 2.06 -5.21 13.60
N GLY A 137 0.76 -5.42 13.74
CA GLY A 137 -0.20 -5.02 12.72
C GLY A 137 -0.47 -3.52 12.74
N ARG A 138 -0.93 -3.01 11.61
CA ARG A 138 -1.18 -1.58 11.44
C ARG A 138 -2.53 -1.33 10.80
N THR A 139 -3.11 -0.18 11.13
CA THR A 139 -4.25 0.41 10.43
C THR A 139 -3.79 1.74 9.88
N VAL A 140 -4.12 2.02 8.63
CA VAL A 140 -3.63 3.22 7.96
C VAL A 140 -4.77 4.01 7.32
N ILE A 141 -4.58 5.34 7.24
CA ILE A 141 -5.51 6.25 6.54
C ILE A 141 -4.65 7.15 5.65
N PHE A 142 -5.01 7.25 4.38
CA PHE A 142 -4.30 8.10 3.44
C PHE A 142 -5.19 9.22 2.93
N TYR A 143 -4.66 10.45 2.95
CA TYR A 143 -5.34 11.65 2.47
C TYR A 143 -4.62 12.20 1.24
N PRO A 144 -5.14 11.96 0.02
CA PRO A 144 -4.48 12.48 -1.18
C PRO A 144 -4.38 14.00 -1.24
N GLU A 145 -5.24 14.72 -0.52
CA GLU A 145 -5.20 16.18 -0.46
C GLU A 145 -3.87 16.70 0.07
N THR A 146 -3.37 16.10 1.16
CA THR A 146 -2.14 16.54 1.84
C THR A 146 -0.98 15.58 1.64
N GLY A 147 -1.27 14.34 1.31
CA GLY A 147 -0.28 13.27 1.28
C GLY A 147 -0.04 12.63 2.63
N ASP A 148 -0.78 13.02 3.66
CA ASP A 148 -0.63 12.44 4.99
C ASP A 148 -1.04 10.96 4.98
N PHE A 149 -0.16 10.13 5.50
CA PHE A 149 -0.39 8.70 5.68
C PHE A 149 -0.35 8.42 7.17
N VAL A 150 -1.51 8.26 7.77
CA VAL A 150 -1.68 8.10 9.22
C VAL A 150 -1.54 6.62 9.56
N ILE A 151 -0.65 6.32 10.49
CA ILE A 151 -0.33 4.94 10.89
C ILE A 151 -0.75 4.73 12.35
N ARG A 152 -1.58 3.74 12.59
CA ARG A 152 -2.02 3.35 13.93
C ARG A 152 -1.65 1.89 14.20
N ALA A 153 -1.14 1.63 15.40
CA ALA A 153 -0.86 0.28 15.87
C ALA A 153 -1.22 0.17 17.34
N VAL A 154 -1.70 -1.02 17.75
CA VAL A 154 -2.11 -1.24 19.14
C VAL A 154 -0.93 -1.00 20.07
N GLY A 155 -1.15 -0.21 21.12
CA GLY A 155 -0.12 0.09 22.12
C GLY A 155 0.93 1.09 21.70
N LYS A 156 0.76 1.74 20.55
CA LYS A 156 1.70 2.72 20.03
C LYS A 156 1.01 4.05 19.74
N SER A 157 1.78 5.14 19.76
CA SER A 157 1.27 6.44 19.37
C SER A 157 0.99 6.48 17.88
N GLU A 158 -0.03 7.23 17.50
CA GLU A 158 -0.36 7.47 16.10
C GLU A 158 0.78 8.26 15.44
N THR A 159 1.17 7.84 14.26
CA THR A 159 2.25 8.47 13.49
C THR A 159 1.70 8.94 12.15
N VAL A 160 2.17 10.08 11.67
CA VAL A 160 1.85 10.57 10.32
C VAL A 160 3.16 10.67 9.54
N ILE A 161 3.20 9.99 8.42
CA ILE A 161 4.38 10.02 7.53
C ILE A 161 4.04 10.65 6.20
#